data_bb0673c7c9a9cf0cd3edb8db2355bb43
#
_entry.id   bb0673c7c9a9cf0cd3edb8db2355bb43
#
_cell.length_a   1.000
_cell.length_b   1.000
_cell.length_c   1.000
_cell.angle_alpha   90.00
_cell.angle_beta   90.00
_cell.angle_gamma   90.00
#
_symmetry.space_group_name_H-M   'P 1'
#
loop_
_entity.id
_entity.type
_entity.pdbx_description
1 polymer ?
#
loop_
_entity_poly.entity_id
_entity_poly.type
_entity_poly.pdbx_seq_one_letter_code
_entity_poly.pdbx_strand_id
1 'polypeptide(L)'
;TILGCGYVGTALAQQLQPRRQQWPLRLTTTREERLSSLEELADSALLCDATNPDQLMAALQGSRVAVVSLGPKGDRQVDADGYRRTFVDSLACLKSLLPRLPELEQILYTSSCAVYGDANDGWVDETTPPDPGPGHGSVLLESEEILTGIQDRHVCILRLGALHGPNRTLDARLKGLAGSERPGNGQQFSNWIHVDDAAGALLAAIDGGWTGVVNVVNDEPIRLKDLVHRSLSGQNLAPVRWSGGESQKPRSRRIRNDRLKSLHYRLRHPVVNTQSGVLPLNQVP
;
A
#
# COMPACT_ATOMS: atom_id res chain seq x y z
N THR A 1 -11.02 11.83 -6.51
CA THR A 1 -10.86 10.64 -7.39
C THR A 1 -9.88 9.64 -6.79
N ILE A 2 -10.18 8.32 -6.91
CA ILE A 2 -9.24 7.23 -6.60
C ILE A 2 -8.80 6.60 -7.93
N LEU A 3 -7.52 6.79 -8.28
CA LEU A 3 -6.88 6.16 -9.42
C LEU A 3 -6.39 4.76 -9.03
N GLY A 4 -6.90 3.73 -9.72
CA GLY A 4 -6.57 2.34 -9.43
C GLY A 4 -7.30 1.79 -8.21
N CYS A 5 -8.61 1.62 -8.31
CA CYS A 5 -9.43 1.07 -7.24
C CYS A 5 -9.20 -0.44 -7.07
N GLY A 6 -8.00 -0.82 -6.65
CA GLY A 6 -7.57 -2.16 -6.25
C GLY A 6 -7.93 -2.47 -4.79
N TYR A 7 -7.06 -3.23 -4.10
CA TYR A 7 -7.30 -3.67 -2.72
C TYR A 7 -7.40 -2.50 -1.73
N VAL A 8 -6.44 -1.58 -1.74
CA VAL A 8 -6.45 -0.40 -0.86
C VAL A 8 -7.49 0.62 -1.31
N GLY A 9 -7.60 0.89 -2.63
CA GLY A 9 -8.57 1.85 -3.15
C GLY A 9 -10.02 1.44 -2.86
N THR A 10 -10.34 0.15 -2.92
CA THR A 10 -11.68 -0.36 -2.54
C THR A 10 -11.95 -0.17 -1.05
N ALA A 11 -10.98 -0.48 -0.19
CA ALA A 11 -11.13 -0.26 1.25
C ALA A 11 -11.31 1.23 1.59
N LEU A 12 -10.59 2.12 0.92
CA LEU A 12 -10.77 3.57 1.07
C LEU A 12 -12.15 4.01 0.59
N ALA A 13 -12.61 3.54 -0.57
CA ALA A 13 -13.94 3.85 -1.10
C ALA A 13 -15.04 3.43 -0.11
N GLN A 14 -14.90 2.26 0.52
CA GLN A 14 -15.82 1.79 1.57
C GLN A 14 -15.81 2.71 2.80
N GLN A 15 -14.65 3.16 3.26
CA GLN A 15 -14.55 4.08 4.39
C GLN A 15 -15.08 5.49 4.08
N LEU A 16 -15.11 5.88 2.80
CA LEU A 16 -15.68 7.15 2.34
C LEU A 16 -17.22 7.14 2.21
N GLN A 17 -17.87 5.97 2.24
CA GLN A 17 -19.34 5.87 2.07
C GLN A 17 -20.14 6.81 2.98
N PRO A 18 -19.83 6.96 4.28
CA PRO A 18 -20.58 7.87 5.16
C PRO A 18 -20.49 9.36 4.75
N ARG A 19 -19.48 9.72 3.93
CA ARG A 19 -19.21 11.10 3.49
C ARG A 19 -19.59 11.35 2.03
N ARG A 20 -20.13 10.36 1.32
CA ARG A 20 -20.40 10.41 -0.12
C ARG A 20 -21.26 11.60 -0.54
N GLN A 21 -22.24 12.00 0.27
CA GLN A 21 -23.08 13.16 -0.03
C GLN A 21 -22.31 14.48 -0.04
N GLN A 22 -21.26 14.59 0.75
CA GLN A 22 -20.43 15.79 0.86
C GLN A 22 -19.24 15.77 -0.10
N TRP A 23 -18.77 14.57 -0.43
CA TRP A 23 -17.56 14.32 -1.24
C TRP A 23 -17.89 13.39 -2.39
N PRO A 24 -18.30 13.95 -3.55
CA PRO A 24 -18.52 13.13 -4.74
C PRO A 24 -17.29 12.28 -5.04
N LEU A 25 -17.47 10.97 -5.18
CA LEU A 25 -16.41 9.99 -5.32
C LEU A 25 -16.39 9.41 -6.73
N ARG A 26 -15.25 9.50 -7.38
CA ARG A 26 -14.97 8.86 -8.66
C ARG A 26 -13.91 7.78 -8.48
N LEU A 27 -14.18 6.59 -8.99
CA LEU A 27 -13.26 5.45 -8.94
C LEU A 27 -12.78 5.08 -10.35
N THR A 28 -11.55 4.60 -10.45
CA THR A 28 -11.04 4.12 -11.73
C THR A 28 -10.52 2.69 -11.65
N THR A 29 -10.61 2.00 -12.76
CA THR A 29 -10.06 0.66 -12.97
C THR A 29 -9.60 0.50 -14.41
N THR A 30 -8.70 -0.44 -14.65
CA THR A 30 -8.34 -0.89 -16.01
C THR A 30 -9.10 -2.15 -16.42
N ARG A 31 -10.04 -2.63 -15.59
CA ARG A 31 -10.80 -3.87 -15.79
C ARG A 31 -12.28 -3.55 -15.94
N GLU A 32 -12.82 -3.81 -17.12
CA GLU A 32 -14.23 -3.54 -17.45
C GLU A 32 -15.19 -4.30 -16.54
N GLU A 33 -14.85 -5.56 -16.23
CA GLU A 33 -15.65 -6.42 -15.36
C GLU A 33 -15.82 -5.90 -13.92
N ARG A 34 -15.04 -4.89 -13.53
CA ARG A 34 -15.14 -4.28 -12.22
C ARG A 34 -16.00 -3.02 -12.15
N LEU A 35 -16.40 -2.46 -13.29
CA LEU A 35 -17.11 -1.18 -13.32
C LEU A 35 -18.39 -1.22 -12.50
N SER A 36 -19.27 -2.20 -12.72
CA SER A 36 -20.55 -2.31 -12.01
C SER A 36 -20.37 -2.38 -10.48
N SER A 37 -19.40 -3.16 -10.01
CA SER A 37 -19.10 -3.25 -8.57
C SER A 37 -18.52 -1.97 -7.97
N LEU A 38 -17.87 -1.14 -8.77
CA LEU A 38 -17.33 0.15 -8.34
C LEU A 38 -18.40 1.26 -8.37
N GLU A 39 -19.37 1.20 -9.27
CA GLU A 39 -20.52 2.10 -9.32
C GLU A 39 -21.40 2.00 -8.06
N GLU A 40 -21.45 0.82 -7.43
CA GLU A 40 -22.11 0.66 -6.13
C GLU A 40 -21.42 1.45 -5.01
N LEU A 41 -20.10 1.66 -5.15
CA LEU A 41 -19.25 2.32 -4.14
C LEU A 41 -18.99 3.81 -4.43
N ALA A 42 -19.37 4.34 -5.59
CA ALA A 42 -19.02 5.70 -6.00
C ALA A 42 -20.13 6.36 -6.79
N ASP A 43 -19.99 7.68 -7.02
CA ASP A 43 -20.90 8.45 -7.88
C ASP A 43 -20.62 8.19 -9.36
N SER A 44 -19.39 7.77 -9.67
CA SER A 44 -19.00 7.31 -11.00
C SER A 44 -17.81 6.37 -10.95
N ALA A 45 -17.78 5.41 -11.88
CA ALA A 45 -16.64 4.54 -12.12
C ALA A 45 -16.22 4.62 -13.59
N LEU A 46 -14.92 4.71 -13.86
CA LEU A 46 -14.37 4.89 -15.20
C LEU A 46 -13.29 3.85 -15.51
N LEU A 47 -13.24 3.41 -16.77
CA LEU A 47 -12.05 2.77 -17.31
C LEU A 47 -10.97 3.82 -17.48
N CYS A 48 -9.81 3.60 -16.85
CA CYS A 48 -8.70 4.52 -16.94
C CYS A 48 -7.36 3.77 -16.88
N ASP A 49 -6.63 3.82 -17.98
CA ASP A 49 -5.19 3.57 -17.99
C ASP A 49 -4.50 4.91 -17.65
N ALA A 50 -3.86 4.97 -16.48
CA ALA A 50 -3.23 6.20 -15.99
C ALA A 50 -2.03 6.66 -16.84
N THR A 51 -1.58 5.85 -17.80
CA THR A 51 -0.58 6.27 -18.81
C THR A 51 -1.21 6.93 -20.03
N ASN A 52 -2.54 6.89 -20.17
CA ASN A 52 -3.27 7.55 -21.24
C ASN A 52 -3.72 8.95 -20.77
N PRO A 53 -3.18 10.06 -21.37
CA PRO A 53 -3.45 11.39 -20.88
C PRO A 53 -4.92 11.81 -21.00
N ASP A 54 -5.65 11.36 -22.02
CA ASP A 54 -7.05 11.72 -22.20
C ASP A 54 -7.94 11.02 -21.17
N GLN A 55 -7.70 9.73 -20.92
CA GLN A 55 -8.41 8.97 -19.89
C GLN A 55 -8.10 9.51 -18.48
N LEU A 56 -6.84 9.81 -18.21
CA LEU A 56 -6.43 10.36 -16.92
C LEU A 56 -6.99 11.77 -16.71
N MET A 57 -7.02 12.61 -17.75
CA MET A 57 -7.66 13.92 -17.70
C MET A 57 -9.15 13.80 -17.39
N ALA A 58 -9.88 12.94 -18.10
CA ALA A 58 -11.31 12.71 -17.85
C ALA A 58 -11.58 12.20 -16.42
N ALA A 59 -10.68 11.36 -15.89
CA ALA A 59 -10.78 10.88 -14.53
C ALA A 59 -10.54 11.95 -13.47
N LEU A 60 -9.68 12.91 -13.72
CA LEU A 60 -9.25 13.92 -12.73
C LEU A 60 -9.95 15.26 -12.84
N GLN A 61 -10.59 15.55 -13.97
CA GLN A 61 -11.28 16.83 -14.18
C GLN A 61 -12.31 17.10 -13.07
N GLY A 62 -12.24 18.29 -12.46
CA GLY A 62 -13.09 18.69 -11.34
C GLY A 62 -12.73 18.04 -9.99
N SER A 63 -11.66 17.26 -9.92
CA SER A 63 -11.22 16.62 -8.67
C SER A 63 -10.34 17.56 -7.85
N ARG A 64 -10.64 17.72 -6.56
CA ARG A 64 -9.77 18.43 -5.62
C ARG A 64 -8.69 17.52 -5.02
N VAL A 65 -8.98 16.23 -4.91
CA VAL A 65 -8.08 15.22 -4.34
C VAL A 65 -7.93 14.05 -5.30
N ALA A 66 -6.70 13.66 -5.57
CA ALA A 66 -6.34 12.43 -6.28
C ALA A 66 -5.63 11.46 -5.34
N VAL A 67 -6.19 10.27 -5.16
CA VAL A 67 -5.52 9.16 -4.48
C VAL A 67 -5.00 8.20 -5.55
N VAL A 68 -3.70 8.11 -5.69
CA VAL A 68 -3.03 7.22 -6.65
C VAL A 68 -2.70 5.92 -5.94
N SER A 69 -3.52 4.88 -6.15
CA SER A 69 -3.37 3.56 -5.54
C SER A 69 -3.29 2.47 -6.62
N LEU A 70 -2.34 2.66 -7.52
CA LEU A 70 -2.11 1.77 -8.65
C LEU A 70 -1.47 0.45 -8.18
N GLY A 71 -1.71 -0.59 -8.93
CA GLY A 71 -1.06 -1.88 -8.78
C GLY A 71 -0.83 -2.52 -10.14
N PRO A 72 0.21 -3.34 -10.30
CA PRO A 72 0.49 -3.99 -11.56
C PRO A 72 -0.67 -4.91 -11.96
N LYS A 73 -0.87 -5.05 -13.28
CA LYS A 73 -1.90 -5.96 -13.83
C LYS A 73 -1.50 -7.41 -13.53
N GLY A 74 -2.33 -8.12 -12.76
CA GLY A 74 -2.15 -9.53 -12.42
C GLY A 74 -1.64 -9.78 -10.99
N ASP A 75 -1.89 -10.99 -10.48
CA ASP A 75 -1.49 -11.41 -9.12
C ASP A 75 -0.04 -11.94 -9.06
N ARG A 76 0.66 -12.02 -10.19
CA ARG A 76 2.02 -12.55 -10.30
C ARG A 76 3.00 -11.44 -10.68
N GLN A 77 4.27 -11.67 -10.38
CA GLN A 77 5.37 -10.75 -10.70
C GLN A 77 5.28 -10.28 -12.15
N VAL A 78 4.96 -9.01 -12.30
CA VAL A 78 5.03 -8.31 -13.57
C VAL A 78 6.51 -8.06 -13.88
N ASP A 79 6.88 -8.08 -15.14
CA ASP A 79 8.22 -7.70 -15.56
C ASP A 79 8.57 -6.26 -15.18
N ALA A 80 9.84 -5.91 -15.29
CA ALA A 80 10.33 -4.59 -14.90
C ALA A 80 9.66 -3.46 -15.71
N ASP A 81 9.37 -3.71 -16.99
CA ASP A 81 8.77 -2.71 -17.88
C ASP A 81 7.29 -2.46 -17.52
N GLY A 82 6.53 -3.51 -17.28
CA GLY A 82 5.14 -3.40 -16.81
C GLY A 82 5.04 -2.73 -15.45
N TYR A 83 6.03 -2.97 -14.57
CA TYR A 83 6.10 -2.32 -13.27
C TYR A 83 6.42 -0.82 -13.42
N ARG A 84 7.41 -0.47 -14.28
CA ARG A 84 7.76 0.90 -14.62
C ARG A 84 6.57 1.66 -15.23
N ARG A 85 5.91 1.05 -16.22
CA ARG A 85 4.71 1.62 -16.83
C ARG A 85 3.63 1.94 -15.80
N THR A 86 3.39 1.02 -14.86
CA THR A 86 2.34 1.19 -13.84
C THR A 86 2.63 2.38 -12.92
N PHE A 87 3.86 2.55 -12.48
CA PHE A 87 4.19 3.53 -11.43
C PHE A 87 4.85 4.79 -11.99
N VAL A 88 5.90 4.66 -12.78
CA VAL A 88 6.66 5.81 -13.29
C VAL A 88 5.90 6.54 -14.38
N ASP A 89 5.49 5.82 -15.45
CA ASP A 89 4.86 6.46 -16.59
C ASP A 89 3.49 7.07 -16.24
N SER A 90 2.73 6.39 -15.35
CA SER A 90 1.46 6.93 -14.85
C SER A 90 1.63 8.23 -14.06
N LEU A 91 2.65 8.31 -13.19
CA LEU A 91 2.91 9.52 -12.40
C LEU A 91 3.54 10.63 -13.25
N ALA A 92 4.36 10.30 -14.24
CA ALA A 92 4.85 11.25 -15.22
C ALA A 92 3.70 11.85 -16.05
N CYS A 93 2.75 11.00 -16.47
CA CYS A 93 1.52 11.44 -17.14
C CYS A 93 0.71 12.37 -16.23
N LEU A 94 0.45 11.99 -14.98
CA LEU A 94 -0.25 12.84 -14.00
C LEU A 94 0.43 14.20 -13.86
N LYS A 95 1.75 14.23 -13.64
CA LYS A 95 2.53 15.46 -13.49
C LYS A 95 2.41 16.37 -14.71
N SER A 96 2.41 15.82 -15.91
CA SER A 96 2.28 16.58 -17.15
C SER A 96 0.91 17.26 -17.32
N LEU A 97 -0.13 16.71 -16.68
CA LEU A 97 -1.49 17.22 -16.74
C LEU A 97 -1.82 18.29 -15.69
N LEU A 98 -0.99 18.45 -14.65
CA LEU A 98 -1.27 19.37 -13.53
C LEU A 98 -1.57 20.81 -13.95
N PRO A 99 -0.91 21.41 -14.97
CA PRO A 99 -1.26 22.78 -15.44
C PRO A 99 -2.71 22.90 -15.95
N ARG A 100 -3.32 21.77 -16.36
CA ARG A 100 -4.70 21.71 -16.87
C ARG A 100 -5.70 21.27 -15.80
N LEU A 101 -5.25 21.03 -14.57
CA LEU A 101 -6.03 20.57 -13.41
C LEU A 101 -5.90 21.58 -12.25
N PRO A 102 -6.32 22.83 -12.41
CA PRO A 102 -6.13 23.88 -11.40
C PRO A 102 -6.87 23.59 -10.09
N GLU A 103 -7.94 22.79 -10.14
CA GLU A 103 -8.75 22.42 -8.96
C GLU A 103 -8.12 21.29 -8.14
N LEU A 104 -7.14 20.56 -8.70
CA LEU A 104 -6.48 19.47 -7.99
C LEU A 104 -5.49 20.03 -6.97
N GLU A 105 -5.87 20.02 -5.71
CA GLU A 105 -5.13 20.61 -4.60
C GLU A 105 -4.22 19.59 -3.89
N GLN A 106 -4.64 18.33 -3.86
CA GLN A 106 -3.95 17.29 -3.08
C GLN A 106 -3.76 16.00 -3.88
N ILE A 107 -2.55 15.43 -3.79
CA ILE A 107 -2.18 14.15 -4.40
C ILE A 107 -1.66 13.23 -3.29
N LEU A 108 -2.31 12.10 -3.11
CA LEU A 108 -1.88 11.05 -2.19
C LEU A 108 -1.42 9.84 -3.00
N TYR A 109 -0.25 9.32 -2.70
CA TYR A 109 0.31 8.18 -3.42
C TYR A 109 0.62 7.02 -2.47
N THR A 110 0.10 5.82 -2.79
CA THR A 110 0.47 4.59 -2.08
C THR A 110 1.73 4.00 -2.67
N SER A 111 2.86 4.27 -2.03
CA SER A 111 4.16 3.66 -2.29
C SER A 111 4.38 2.45 -1.38
N SER A 112 5.60 1.96 -1.29
CA SER A 112 5.96 0.80 -0.48
C SER A 112 7.24 1.04 0.31
N CYS A 113 7.28 0.49 1.51
CA CYS A 113 8.50 0.43 2.32
C CYS A 113 9.64 -0.37 1.66
N ALA A 114 9.40 -1.01 0.49
CA ALA A 114 10.44 -1.67 -0.30
C ALA A 114 11.56 -0.72 -0.76
N VAL A 115 11.28 0.58 -0.80
CA VAL A 115 12.26 1.63 -1.16
C VAL A 115 13.45 1.73 -0.20
N TYR A 116 13.31 1.29 1.06
CA TYR A 116 14.41 1.37 2.04
C TYR A 116 15.51 0.32 1.84
N GLY A 117 15.24 -0.75 1.09
CA GLY A 117 16.23 -1.82 0.90
C GLY A 117 16.53 -2.62 2.17
N ASP A 118 17.79 -2.97 2.37
CA ASP A 118 18.29 -3.70 3.55
C ASP A 118 18.93 -2.72 4.55
N ALA A 119 18.62 -2.88 5.81
CA ALA A 119 19.22 -2.10 6.89
C ALA A 119 19.90 -2.99 7.97
N ASN A 120 20.22 -4.23 7.63
CA ASN A 120 20.88 -5.20 8.54
C ASN A 120 20.17 -5.26 9.92
N ASP A 121 18.87 -5.50 9.94
CA ASP A 121 18.01 -5.47 11.14
C ASP A 121 17.90 -4.08 11.82
N GLY A 122 18.47 -3.03 11.24
CA GLY A 122 18.39 -1.67 11.77
C GLY A 122 16.98 -1.06 11.68
N TRP A 123 16.79 0.03 12.43
CA TRP A 123 15.59 0.85 12.33
C TRP A 123 15.76 1.89 11.22
N VAL A 124 14.71 2.08 10.44
CA VAL A 124 14.58 3.10 9.40
C VAL A 124 13.31 3.90 9.61
N ASP A 125 13.34 5.16 9.21
CA ASP A 125 12.22 6.09 9.22
C ASP A 125 12.20 6.92 7.93
N GLU A 126 11.34 7.93 7.86
CA GLU A 126 11.17 8.77 6.68
C GLU A 126 12.39 9.66 6.38
N THR A 127 13.29 9.85 7.36
CA THR A 127 14.55 10.59 7.18
C THR A 127 15.69 9.72 6.66
N THR A 128 15.53 8.39 6.75
CA THR A 128 16.52 7.44 6.26
C THR A 128 16.54 7.47 4.72
N PRO A 129 17.71 7.72 4.10
CA PRO A 129 17.82 7.68 2.64
C PRO A 129 17.39 6.34 2.08
N PRO A 130 16.51 6.30 1.08
CA PRO A 130 16.15 5.06 0.39
C PRO A 130 17.36 4.42 -0.29
N ASP A 131 17.48 3.09 -0.18
CA ASP A 131 18.47 2.29 -0.89
C ASP A 131 17.86 0.94 -1.32
N PRO A 132 16.92 0.95 -2.26
CA PRO A 132 16.18 -0.25 -2.63
C PRO A 132 17.02 -1.33 -3.31
N GLY A 133 18.19 -0.99 -3.81
CA GLY A 133 18.92 -1.82 -4.76
C GLY A 133 18.13 -2.03 -6.06
N PRO A 134 18.63 -2.86 -7.00
CA PRO A 134 17.96 -3.10 -8.27
C PRO A 134 16.63 -3.85 -8.08
N GLY A 135 15.65 -3.55 -8.94
CA GLY A 135 14.33 -4.20 -8.99
C GLY A 135 13.15 -3.28 -8.68
N HIS A 136 12.05 -3.85 -8.21
CA HIS A 136 10.80 -3.11 -8.01
C HIS A 136 10.92 -1.91 -7.05
N GLY A 137 11.80 -1.99 -6.05
CA GLY A 137 12.01 -0.90 -5.11
C GLY A 137 12.59 0.36 -5.77
N SER A 138 13.52 0.21 -6.74
CA SER A 138 14.10 1.35 -7.45
C SER A 138 13.08 2.04 -8.36
N VAL A 139 12.19 1.28 -8.98
CA VAL A 139 11.08 1.85 -9.78
C VAL A 139 10.12 2.66 -8.91
N LEU A 140 9.81 2.15 -7.70
CA LEU A 140 8.97 2.90 -6.76
C LEU A 140 9.67 4.17 -6.28
N LEU A 141 10.97 4.12 -6.00
CA LEU A 141 11.72 5.30 -5.62
C LEU A 141 11.70 6.36 -6.73
N GLU A 142 11.94 5.97 -7.98
CA GLU A 142 11.84 6.86 -9.14
C GLU A 142 10.44 7.47 -9.25
N SER A 143 9.39 6.70 -8.98
CA SER A 143 8.02 7.22 -8.98
C SER A 143 7.75 8.23 -7.85
N GLU A 144 8.35 8.04 -6.68
CA GLU A 144 8.30 9.02 -5.59
C GLU A 144 9.01 10.34 -5.96
N GLU A 145 10.17 10.26 -6.65
CA GLU A 145 10.93 11.45 -7.10
C GLU A 145 10.12 12.32 -8.08
N ILE A 146 9.29 11.73 -8.94
CA ILE A 146 8.38 12.49 -9.80
C ILE A 146 7.45 13.37 -8.97
N LEU A 147 6.90 12.81 -7.89
CA LEU A 147 5.93 13.50 -7.03
C LEU A 147 6.59 14.53 -6.11
N THR A 148 7.77 14.24 -5.56
CA THR A 148 8.50 15.18 -4.70
C THR A 148 8.91 16.45 -5.43
N GLY A 149 9.00 16.40 -6.77
CA GLY A 149 9.24 17.56 -7.64
C GLY A 149 8.00 18.45 -7.89
N ILE A 150 6.83 18.15 -7.29
CA ILE A 150 5.62 18.97 -7.39
C ILE A 150 5.57 19.93 -6.20
N GLN A 151 5.62 21.24 -6.45
CA GLN A 151 5.73 22.27 -5.41
C GLN A 151 4.42 23.05 -5.17
N ASP A 152 3.50 22.99 -6.10
CA ASP A 152 2.27 23.79 -6.13
C ASP A 152 1.01 23.01 -5.68
N ARG A 153 1.22 21.83 -5.10
CA ARG A 153 0.16 20.93 -4.61
C ARG A 153 0.57 20.29 -3.27
N HIS A 154 -0.41 19.89 -2.48
CA HIS A 154 -0.16 19.07 -1.31
C HIS A 154 0.10 17.63 -1.76
N VAL A 155 1.34 17.19 -1.72
CA VAL A 155 1.72 15.81 -2.08
C VAL A 155 2.09 15.03 -0.84
N CYS A 156 1.43 13.89 -0.63
CA CYS A 156 1.78 12.95 0.43
C CYS A 156 2.03 11.56 -0.15
N ILE A 157 3.18 10.98 0.18
CA ILE A 157 3.61 9.65 -0.21
C ILE A 157 3.48 8.73 1.00
N LEU A 158 2.55 7.77 0.94
CA LEU A 158 2.38 6.78 2.00
C LEU A 158 3.16 5.52 1.63
N ARG A 159 4.28 5.27 2.32
CA ARG A 159 5.07 4.05 2.18
C ARG A 159 4.42 2.94 3.00
N LEU A 160 3.70 2.05 2.33
CA LEU A 160 2.95 0.97 2.97
C LEU A 160 3.85 -0.22 3.30
N GLY A 161 3.62 -0.84 4.45
CA GLY A 161 4.07 -2.19 4.76
C GLY A 161 3.41 -3.24 3.86
N ALA A 162 3.78 -4.51 4.03
CA ALA A 162 3.12 -5.60 3.35
C ALA A 162 1.64 -5.66 3.76
N LEU A 163 0.75 -5.63 2.77
CA LEU A 163 -0.69 -5.55 3.01
C LEU A 163 -1.28 -6.91 3.41
N HIS A 164 -2.11 -6.92 4.44
CA HIS A 164 -2.95 -8.05 4.81
C HIS A 164 -4.37 -7.57 5.20
N GLY A 165 -5.29 -8.53 5.39
CA GLY A 165 -6.68 -8.26 5.77
C GLY A 165 -7.66 -9.19 5.07
N PRO A 166 -8.96 -8.85 4.97
CA PRO A 166 -9.95 -9.65 4.27
C PRO A 166 -9.51 -10.00 2.84
N ASN A 167 -9.73 -11.24 2.41
CA ASN A 167 -9.31 -11.78 1.11
C ASN A 167 -7.79 -11.84 0.85
N ARG A 168 -6.96 -11.37 1.80
CA ARG A 168 -5.49 -11.45 1.79
C ARG A 168 -4.97 -11.80 3.18
N THR A 169 -5.60 -12.79 3.83
CA THR A 169 -5.21 -13.21 5.18
C THR A 169 -3.81 -13.79 5.18
N LEU A 170 -3.08 -13.56 6.26
CA LEU A 170 -1.73 -14.12 6.44
C LEU A 170 -1.76 -15.63 6.42
N ASP A 171 -2.76 -16.23 7.03
CA ASP A 171 -2.93 -17.67 7.09
C ASP A 171 -3.08 -18.29 5.70
N ALA A 172 -3.89 -17.71 4.83
CA ALA A 172 -4.03 -18.17 3.43
C ALA A 172 -2.70 -18.03 2.65
N ARG A 173 -1.95 -16.94 2.88
CA ARG A 173 -0.66 -16.70 2.20
C ARG A 173 0.45 -17.63 2.66
N LEU A 174 0.46 -17.99 3.95
CA LEU A 174 1.54 -18.77 4.56
C LEU A 174 1.26 -20.27 4.57
N LYS A 175 -0.01 -20.67 4.38
CA LYS A 175 -0.43 -22.08 4.34
C LYS A 175 0.42 -22.94 3.40
N GLY A 176 0.78 -22.41 2.21
CA GLY A 176 1.59 -23.13 1.24
C GLY A 176 3.04 -23.40 1.68
N LEU A 177 3.47 -22.86 2.82
CA LEU A 177 4.79 -23.10 3.40
C LEU A 177 4.81 -24.33 4.33
N ALA A 178 3.65 -24.86 4.69
CA ALA A 178 3.55 -25.97 5.67
C ALA A 178 4.42 -27.17 5.25
N GLY A 179 5.24 -27.65 6.19
CA GLY A 179 6.14 -28.79 5.99
C GLY A 179 7.28 -28.59 5.00
N SER A 180 7.39 -27.40 4.38
CA SER A 180 8.44 -27.12 3.40
C SER A 180 9.80 -26.87 4.08
N GLU A 181 10.87 -27.05 3.29
CA GLU A 181 12.20 -26.58 3.66
C GLU A 181 12.47 -25.23 2.98
N ARG A 182 13.01 -24.27 3.73
CA ARG A 182 13.28 -22.92 3.25
C ARG A 182 14.73 -22.52 3.55
N PRO A 183 15.39 -21.84 2.59
CA PRO A 183 16.75 -21.35 2.81
C PRO A 183 16.79 -20.27 3.89
N GLY A 184 17.94 -20.13 4.54
CA GLY A 184 18.15 -19.16 5.60
C GLY A 184 17.62 -19.63 6.96
N ASN A 185 17.46 -18.68 7.88
CA ASN A 185 17.03 -18.91 9.27
C ASN A 185 15.72 -18.22 9.65
N GLY A 186 15.09 -17.51 8.71
CA GLY A 186 13.84 -16.77 8.93
C GLY A 186 13.93 -15.60 9.91
N GLN A 187 15.14 -15.13 10.24
CA GLN A 187 15.36 -14.08 11.24
C GLN A 187 15.07 -12.66 10.73
N GLN A 188 14.98 -12.47 9.38
CA GLN A 188 14.67 -11.17 8.81
C GLN A 188 13.35 -10.62 9.32
N PHE A 189 13.34 -9.30 9.56
CA PHE A 189 12.11 -8.60 9.91
C PHE A 189 11.20 -8.38 8.70
N SER A 190 9.91 -8.51 8.92
CA SER A 190 8.85 -8.15 8.00
C SER A 190 7.95 -7.07 8.62
N ASN A 191 7.57 -6.10 7.80
CA ASN A 191 6.78 -4.95 8.23
C ASN A 191 5.44 -5.02 7.50
N TRP A 192 4.36 -5.03 8.24
CA TRP A 192 3.00 -5.27 7.75
C TRP A 192 2.09 -4.09 8.03
N ILE A 193 0.98 -4.03 7.34
CA ILE A 193 -0.12 -3.12 7.63
C ILE A 193 -1.46 -3.76 7.23
N HIS A 194 -2.46 -3.62 8.08
CA HIS A 194 -3.81 -4.03 7.73
C HIS A 194 -4.40 -3.07 6.70
N VAL A 195 -5.17 -3.60 5.73
CA VAL A 195 -5.75 -2.78 4.66
C VAL A 195 -6.67 -1.68 5.19
N ASP A 196 -7.38 -1.93 6.29
CA ASP A 196 -8.24 -0.92 6.91
C ASP A 196 -7.44 0.25 7.48
N ASP A 197 -6.23 -0.02 8.00
CA ASP A 197 -5.33 1.03 8.48
C ASP A 197 -4.65 1.76 7.32
N ALA A 198 -4.31 1.07 6.24
CA ALA A 198 -3.81 1.72 5.04
C ALA A 198 -4.85 2.69 4.45
N ALA A 199 -6.10 2.26 4.37
CA ALA A 199 -7.23 3.09 3.92
C ALA A 199 -7.53 4.21 4.91
N GLY A 200 -7.50 3.93 6.21
CA GLY A 200 -7.72 4.92 7.27
C GLY A 200 -6.65 6.01 7.29
N ALA A 201 -5.37 5.64 7.05
CA ALA A 201 -4.28 6.61 6.95
C ALA A 201 -4.44 7.51 5.71
N LEU A 202 -4.89 6.97 4.57
CA LEU A 202 -5.26 7.77 3.40
C LEU A 202 -6.40 8.74 3.71
N LEU A 203 -7.44 8.29 4.39
CA LEU A 203 -8.56 9.14 4.78
C LEU A 203 -8.10 10.25 5.74
N ALA A 204 -7.27 9.93 6.73
CA ALA A 204 -6.71 10.92 7.63
C ALA A 204 -5.79 11.91 6.90
N ALA A 205 -5.04 11.44 5.89
CA ALA A 205 -4.21 12.29 5.05
C ALA A 205 -5.03 13.27 4.20
N ILE A 206 -6.19 12.82 3.70
CA ILE A 206 -7.14 13.70 2.99
C ILE A 206 -7.65 14.78 3.94
N ASP A 207 -8.14 14.39 5.12
CA ASP A 207 -8.72 15.31 6.11
C ASP A 207 -7.68 16.30 6.66
N GLY A 208 -6.47 15.82 6.92
CA GLY A 208 -5.40 16.61 7.53
C GLY A 208 -4.52 17.38 6.55
N GLY A 209 -4.74 17.25 5.24
CA GLY A 209 -3.88 17.90 4.24
C GLY A 209 -2.41 17.46 4.35
N TRP A 210 -2.15 16.19 4.64
CA TRP A 210 -0.77 15.73 4.88
C TRP A 210 0.12 15.90 3.67
N THR A 211 1.40 16.19 3.94
CA THR A 211 2.43 16.36 2.90
C THR A 211 3.70 15.58 3.26
N GLY A 212 4.54 15.36 2.24
CA GLY A 212 5.80 14.64 2.38
C GLY A 212 5.61 13.13 2.48
N VAL A 213 6.57 12.43 3.08
CA VAL A 213 6.57 10.96 3.17
C VAL A 213 6.07 10.52 4.53
N VAL A 214 5.23 9.47 4.57
CA VAL A 214 4.71 8.87 5.81
C VAL A 214 4.81 7.36 5.72
N ASN A 215 5.48 6.70 6.66
CA ASN A 215 5.48 5.26 6.78
C ASN A 215 4.17 4.77 7.41
N VAL A 216 3.52 3.84 6.73
CA VAL A 216 2.26 3.24 7.18
C VAL A 216 2.49 1.76 7.41
N VAL A 217 2.91 1.43 8.62
CA VAL A 217 3.23 0.08 9.08
C VAL A 217 2.68 -0.14 10.49
N ASN A 218 2.51 -1.39 10.88
CA ASN A 218 2.15 -1.78 12.25
C ASN A 218 3.20 -1.29 13.25
N ASP A 219 2.84 -1.23 14.52
CA ASP A 219 3.71 -0.76 15.60
C ASP A 219 4.92 -1.67 15.82
N GLU A 220 4.77 -2.95 15.54
CA GLU A 220 5.82 -3.94 15.80
C GLU A 220 6.19 -4.71 14.52
N PRO A 221 7.42 -4.56 14.00
CA PRO A 221 7.94 -5.46 12.98
C PRO A 221 8.09 -6.87 13.56
N ILE A 222 7.73 -7.87 12.77
CA ILE A 222 7.77 -9.28 13.21
C ILE A 222 8.84 -10.05 12.42
N ARG A 223 9.57 -10.96 13.08
CA ARG A 223 10.48 -11.86 12.37
C ARG A 223 9.70 -12.85 11.51
N LEU A 224 10.19 -13.12 10.32
CA LEU A 224 9.50 -13.99 9.38
C LEU A 224 9.23 -15.38 9.97
N LYS A 225 10.22 -15.95 10.70
CA LYS A 225 10.04 -17.27 11.33
C LYS A 225 8.90 -17.26 12.36
N ASP A 226 8.77 -16.17 13.15
CA ASP A 226 7.76 -16.07 14.20
C ASP A 226 6.38 -15.88 13.58
N LEU A 227 6.26 -15.09 12.51
CA LEU A 227 5.03 -14.94 11.74
C LEU A 227 4.57 -16.26 11.13
N VAL A 228 5.49 -16.97 10.46
CA VAL A 228 5.21 -18.27 9.84
C VAL A 228 4.81 -19.30 10.90
N HIS A 229 5.55 -19.36 12.02
CA HIS A 229 5.26 -20.27 13.12
C HIS A 229 3.87 -20.00 13.71
N ARG A 230 3.54 -18.75 14.04
CA ARG A 230 2.21 -18.38 14.57
C ARG A 230 1.08 -18.78 13.63
N SER A 231 1.24 -18.47 12.33
CA SER A 231 0.21 -18.77 11.33
C SER A 231 0.02 -20.27 11.14
N LEU A 232 1.08 -21.05 10.98
CA LEU A 232 0.97 -22.49 10.75
C LEU A 232 0.49 -23.23 12.01
N SER A 233 1.00 -22.88 13.18
CA SER A 233 0.55 -23.48 14.45
C SER A 233 -0.92 -23.21 14.74
N GLY A 234 -1.40 -21.99 14.46
CA GLY A 234 -2.82 -21.64 14.60
C GLY A 234 -3.75 -22.42 13.67
N GLN A 235 -3.22 -22.94 12.57
CA GLN A 235 -3.93 -23.79 11.61
C GLN A 235 -3.70 -25.31 11.83
N ASN A 236 -2.96 -25.71 12.84
CA ASN A 236 -2.51 -27.09 13.08
C ASN A 236 -1.74 -27.69 11.88
N LEU A 237 -0.94 -26.87 11.19
CA LEU A 237 -0.13 -27.26 10.04
C LEU A 237 1.33 -27.54 10.43
N ALA A 238 1.99 -28.39 9.63
CA ALA A 238 3.39 -28.75 9.87
C ALA A 238 4.31 -27.50 9.80
N PRO A 239 5.29 -27.36 10.70
CA PRO A 239 6.20 -26.22 10.72
C PRO A 239 7.13 -26.22 9.50
N VAL A 240 7.63 -25.02 9.18
CA VAL A 240 8.72 -24.85 8.19
C VAL A 240 10.04 -25.31 8.81
N ARG A 241 10.83 -26.01 8.03
CA ARG A 241 12.24 -26.30 8.34
C ARG A 241 13.14 -25.27 7.68
N TRP A 242 13.92 -24.57 8.50
CA TRP A 242 14.90 -23.59 8.01
C TRP A 242 16.25 -24.28 7.81
N SER A 243 16.81 -24.28 6.59
CA SER A 243 18.04 -25.02 6.26
C SER A 243 19.32 -24.40 6.83
N GLY A 244 19.26 -23.15 7.33
CA GLY A 244 20.44 -22.45 7.87
C GLY A 244 21.45 -21.96 6.84
N GLY A 245 21.27 -22.29 5.56
CA GLY A 245 22.14 -21.80 4.48
C GLY A 245 21.96 -20.28 4.24
N GLU A 246 22.92 -19.67 3.57
CA GLU A 246 22.77 -18.27 3.13
C GLU A 246 21.54 -18.17 2.22
N SER A 247 20.49 -17.56 2.72
CA SER A 247 19.45 -17.07 1.83
C SER A 247 20.08 -15.94 1.00
N GLN A 248 19.79 -15.90 -0.30
CA GLN A 248 20.16 -14.76 -1.14
C GLN A 248 19.68 -13.47 -0.44
N LYS A 249 20.60 -12.80 0.23
CA LYS A 249 20.48 -11.60 1.09
C LYS A 249 19.02 -11.26 1.47
N PRO A 250 18.49 -11.79 2.58
CA PRO A 250 17.18 -11.38 3.04
C PRO A 250 17.28 -9.89 3.41
N ARG A 251 16.52 -9.07 2.73
CA ARG A 251 16.39 -7.66 3.10
C ARG A 251 15.72 -7.61 4.46
N SER A 252 16.43 -7.10 5.46
CA SER A 252 15.92 -7.04 6.83
C SER A 252 16.03 -5.63 7.38
N ARG A 253 14.91 -5.10 7.83
CA ARG A 253 14.79 -3.78 8.44
C ARG A 253 13.59 -3.69 9.34
N ARG A 254 13.66 -2.81 10.32
CA ARG A 254 12.53 -2.42 11.17
C ARG A 254 12.11 -1.00 10.79
N ILE A 255 10.84 -0.80 10.53
CA ILE A 255 10.33 0.49 10.04
C ILE A 255 9.57 1.19 11.17
N ARG A 256 9.92 2.43 11.44
CA ARG A 256 9.23 3.30 12.39
C ARG A 256 7.99 3.90 11.75
N ASN A 257 6.94 4.08 12.55
CA ASN A 257 5.72 4.79 12.20
C ASN A 257 5.47 6.01 13.11
N ASP A 258 6.52 6.56 13.68
CA ASP A 258 6.42 7.66 14.64
C ASP A 258 5.81 8.91 14.00
N ARG A 259 6.11 9.17 12.72
CA ARG A 259 5.51 10.27 11.96
C ARG A 259 4.00 10.06 11.79
N LEU A 260 3.55 8.85 11.47
CA LEU A 260 2.11 8.52 11.38
C LEU A 260 1.39 8.85 12.69
N LYS A 261 1.98 8.49 13.83
CA LYS A 261 1.45 8.79 15.17
C LYS A 261 1.47 10.28 15.49
N SER A 262 2.53 11.00 15.09
CA SER A 262 2.62 12.47 15.29
C SER A 262 1.57 13.23 14.48
N LEU A 263 1.09 12.65 13.38
CA LEU A 263 -0.06 13.13 12.60
C LEU A 263 -1.42 12.70 13.19
N HIS A 264 -1.42 12.23 14.44
CA HIS A 264 -2.58 11.82 15.23
C HIS A 264 -3.37 10.63 14.66
N TYR A 265 -2.78 9.84 13.75
CA TYR A 265 -3.39 8.60 13.30
C TYR A 265 -3.10 7.46 14.29
N ARG A 266 -4.15 6.76 14.69
CA ARG A 266 -4.05 5.56 15.54
C ARG A 266 -4.45 4.33 14.74
N LEU A 267 -3.57 3.34 14.73
CA LEU A 267 -3.84 2.06 14.07
C LEU A 267 -4.99 1.33 14.77
N ARG A 268 -5.92 0.78 13.98
CA ARG A 268 -6.96 -0.13 14.45
C ARG A 268 -6.39 -1.54 14.68
N HIS A 269 -5.37 -1.89 13.89
CA HIS A 269 -4.65 -3.16 13.94
C HIS A 269 -3.16 -2.91 14.19
N PRO A 270 -2.77 -2.52 15.42
CA PRO A 270 -1.40 -2.10 15.72
C PRO A 270 -0.36 -3.23 15.64
N VAL A 271 -0.80 -4.48 15.71
CA VAL A 271 0.04 -5.67 15.61
C VAL A 271 -0.50 -6.64 14.56
N VAL A 272 0.40 -7.46 14.02
CA VAL A 272 0.00 -8.51 13.07
C VAL A 272 -0.76 -9.61 13.82
N ASN A 273 -2.03 -9.79 13.46
CA ASN A 273 -2.84 -10.90 13.96
C ASN A 273 -2.88 -12.00 12.90
N THR A 274 -2.42 -13.20 13.27
CA THR A 274 -2.45 -14.41 12.44
C THR A 274 -3.69 -15.28 12.73
N GLN A 275 -4.47 -14.96 13.73
CA GLN A 275 -5.70 -15.71 14.00
C GLN A 275 -6.82 -15.19 13.10
N SER A 276 -7.36 -16.07 12.27
CA SER A 276 -8.65 -15.91 11.59
C SER A 276 -9.80 -16.01 12.61
N GLY A 277 -9.64 -15.36 13.75
CA GLY A 277 -10.66 -15.25 14.78
C GLY A 277 -11.52 -14.04 14.45
N VAL A 278 -12.77 -14.30 14.08
CA VAL A 278 -13.87 -13.36 14.26
C VAL A 278 -13.75 -12.81 15.68
N LEU A 279 -13.27 -11.59 15.84
CA LEU A 279 -13.47 -10.87 17.09
C LEU A 279 -14.98 -10.71 17.25
N PRO A 280 -15.58 -11.21 18.34
CA PRO A 280 -16.98 -10.91 18.61
C PRO A 280 -17.13 -9.38 18.73
N LEU A 281 -18.10 -8.82 18.04
CA LEU A 281 -18.45 -7.39 17.96
C LEU A 281 -18.81 -6.74 19.31
N ASN A 282 -18.47 -7.33 20.44
CA ASN A 282 -18.93 -6.92 21.78
C ASN A 282 -17.79 -6.68 22.79
N GLN A 283 -16.62 -6.18 22.37
CA GLN A 283 -15.66 -5.64 23.34
C GLN A 283 -14.94 -4.41 22.74
N VAL A 284 -15.66 -3.31 22.65
CA VAL A 284 -15.06 -1.97 22.62
C VAL A 284 -15.68 -1.24 23.82
N PRO A 285 -14.87 -0.82 24.83
CA PRO A 285 -15.33 0.05 25.88
C PRO A 285 -15.62 1.45 25.36
#